data_eb39130476290a4cb5e909d7f179a37a
#
_entry.id   eb39130476290a4cb5e909d7f179a37a
#
_cell.length_a   1.000
_cell.length_b   1.000
_cell.length_c   1.000
_cell.angle_alpha   90.00
_cell.angle_beta   90.00
_cell.angle_gamma   90.00
#
_symmetry.space_group_name_H-M   'P 1'
#
loop_
_entity.id
_entity.type
_entity.pdbx_description
1 polymer ?
#
loop_
_entity_poly.entity_id
_entity_poly.type
_entity_poly.pdbx_seq_one_letter_code
_entity_poly.pdbx_strand_id
1 'polypeptide(L)'
;MRKTTSFYLKPLLVVMLAAGALSVQAAPIPDQATLQFRGSYGIPATMTFKRSGSQYTVSASINVPFYKIRFESGGTISGNQLNPSYYRDVRNGKVYASAQFSGSKATYGKAGETKTENVRGRVMDLFTLAWQLVFTDGQLPPNLMITNGKRLYPVRGISPAGTSQITFNGRKIDVNQFNVRRGDDTAQYGFAPALNGVPAIIRYNDGDKNYALTLKSVSINGQTVQP
;
A
#
# COMPACT_ATOMS: atom_id res chain seq x y z
N MET A 1 -23.16 -65.48 49.99
CA MET A 1 -22.26 -64.29 50.04
C MET A 1 -22.03 -63.75 48.68
N ARG A 2 -22.74 -62.67 48.27
CA ARG A 2 -22.56 -62.02 46.97
C ARG A 2 -21.71 -60.76 47.21
N LYS A 3 -20.55 -60.67 46.52
CA LYS A 3 -19.66 -59.48 46.54
C LYS A 3 -20.13 -58.50 45.45
N THR A 4 -20.57 -57.34 45.86
CA THR A 4 -20.90 -56.19 44.98
C THR A 4 -19.65 -55.39 44.71
N THR A 5 -19.21 -55.35 43.46
CA THR A 5 -18.08 -54.50 42.99
C THR A 5 -18.65 -53.16 42.54
N SER A 6 -18.32 -52.09 43.26
CA SER A 6 -18.66 -50.70 42.90
C SER A 6 -17.66 -50.14 41.89
N PHE A 7 -18.15 -49.76 40.70
CA PHE A 7 -17.37 -49.05 39.68
C PHE A 7 -17.48 -47.54 39.93
N TYR A 8 -16.39 -46.89 40.34
CA TYR A 8 -16.30 -45.43 40.36
C TYR A 8 -16.01 -44.90 38.97
N LEU A 9 -16.95 -44.24 38.33
CA LEU A 9 -16.78 -43.47 37.11
C LEU A 9 -16.10 -42.11 37.48
N LYS A 10 -14.88 -41.89 36.98
CA LYS A 10 -14.20 -40.57 37.09
C LYS A 10 -14.73 -39.68 35.98
N PRO A 11 -15.20 -38.45 36.28
CA PRO A 11 -15.58 -37.51 35.19
C PRO A 11 -14.32 -37.00 34.48
N LEU A 12 -14.28 -37.20 33.17
CA LEU A 12 -13.25 -36.65 32.28
C LEU A 12 -13.61 -35.17 32.02
N LEU A 13 -12.82 -34.26 32.61
CA LEU A 13 -12.96 -32.81 32.41
C LEU A 13 -12.38 -32.47 31.03
N VAL A 14 -13.22 -32.27 30.01
CA VAL A 14 -12.81 -31.78 28.70
C VAL A 14 -12.65 -30.27 28.77
N VAL A 15 -11.41 -29.80 28.84
CA VAL A 15 -11.07 -28.37 28.72
C VAL A 15 -11.10 -28.04 27.22
N MET A 16 -12.18 -27.38 26.76
CA MET A 16 -12.18 -26.77 25.43
C MET A 16 -11.30 -25.53 25.44
N LEU A 17 -10.12 -25.61 24.84
CA LEU A 17 -9.36 -24.43 24.45
C LEU A 17 -10.09 -23.74 23.30
N ALA A 18 -10.80 -22.64 23.59
CA ALA A 18 -11.28 -21.71 22.57
C ALA A 18 -10.04 -20.98 21.99
N ALA A 19 -9.54 -21.46 20.86
CA ALA A 19 -8.58 -20.72 20.03
C ALA A 19 -9.30 -19.48 19.49
N GLY A 20 -9.17 -18.35 20.20
CA GLY A 20 -9.62 -17.05 19.71
C GLY A 20 -8.85 -16.73 18.44
N ALA A 21 -9.49 -16.83 17.28
CA ALA A 21 -8.97 -16.29 16.04
C ALA A 21 -8.86 -14.77 16.23
N LEU A 22 -7.63 -14.27 16.38
CA LEU A 22 -7.33 -12.85 16.30
C LEU A 22 -7.64 -12.43 14.86
N SER A 23 -8.83 -11.91 14.63
CA SER A 23 -9.16 -11.25 13.36
C SER A 23 -8.27 -10.01 13.24
N VAL A 24 -7.26 -10.08 12.38
CA VAL A 24 -6.49 -8.90 11.97
C VAL A 24 -7.47 -8.00 11.23
N GLN A 25 -7.89 -6.94 11.87
CA GLN A 25 -8.81 -5.99 11.29
C GLN A 25 -8.00 -5.00 10.45
N ALA A 26 -8.34 -4.87 9.17
CA ALA A 26 -7.73 -3.87 8.29
C ALA A 26 -7.81 -2.47 8.94
N ALA A 27 -6.74 -1.69 8.81
CA ALA A 27 -6.70 -0.36 9.41
C ALA A 27 -7.81 0.54 8.83
N PRO A 28 -8.51 1.33 9.67
CA PRO A 28 -9.53 2.24 9.17
C PRO A 28 -8.90 3.28 8.23
N ILE A 29 -9.62 3.61 7.15
CA ILE A 29 -9.17 4.61 6.18
C ILE A 29 -9.17 5.98 6.87
N PRO A 30 -8.01 6.67 7.00
CA PRO A 30 -7.92 7.97 7.62
C PRO A 30 -8.53 9.06 6.72
N ASP A 31 -8.90 10.21 7.30
CA ASP A 31 -9.26 11.38 6.51
C ASP A 31 -8.03 12.04 5.88
N GLN A 32 -6.92 12.02 6.61
CA GLN A 32 -5.63 12.52 6.12
C GLN A 32 -4.48 11.71 6.71
N ALA A 33 -3.48 11.42 5.89
CA ALA A 33 -2.19 10.94 6.37
C ALA A 33 -1.05 11.65 5.60
N THR A 34 0.02 11.98 6.31
CA THR A 34 1.25 12.54 5.74
C THR A 34 2.43 11.72 6.21
N LEU A 35 3.16 11.15 5.26
CA LEU A 35 4.31 10.30 5.48
C LEU A 35 5.56 10.99 4.90
N GLN A 36 6.57 11.20 5.73
CA GLN A 36 7.86 11.71 5.30
C GLN A 36 8.82 10.54 5.13
N PHE A 37 9.48 10.48 3.98
CA PHE A 37 10.44 9.42 3.65
C PHE A 37 11.83 10.02 3.42
N ARG A 38 12.82 9.18 3.68
CA ARG A 38 14.15 9.32 3.13
C ARG A 38 14.25 8.42 1.90
N GLY A 39 14.46 9.01 0.74
CA GLY A 39 14.64 8.31 -0.52
C GLY A 39 16.09 7.86 -0.74
N SER A 40 16.33 7.22 -1.90
CA SER A 40 17.67 6.91 -2.39
C SER A 40 18.55 8.16 -2.38
N TYR A 41 19.83 8.01 -2.04
CA TYR A 41 20.79 9.11 -1.90
C TYR A 41 20.41 10.18 -0.85
N GLY A 42 19.52 9.82 0.10
CA GLY A 42 19.09 10.75 1.16
C GLY A 42 18.07 11.79 0.72
N ILE A 43 17.56 11.71 -0.50
CA ILE A 43 16.58 12.67 -1.04
C ILE A 43 15.26 12.58 -0.26
N PRO A 44 14.73 13.71 0.26
CA PRO A 44 13.46 13.70 0.96
C PRO A 44 12.29 13.49 0.00
N ALA A 45 11.32 12.69 0.44
CA ALA A 45 10.05 12.51 -0.26
C ALA A 45 8.90 12.59 0.74
N THR A 46 7.77 13.12 0.29
CA THR A 46 6.53 13.21 1.07
C THR A 46 5.42 12.51 0.33
N MET A 47 4.72 11.60 1.00
CA MET A 47 3.48 11.01 0.50
C MET A 47 2.31 11.48 1.36
N THR A 48 1.22 11.90 0.72
CA THR A 48 -0.03 12.28 1.40
C THR A 48 -1.17 11.45 0.88
N PHE A 49 -2.05 11.07 1.80
CA PHE A 49 -3.38 10.54 1.52
C PHE A 49 -4.41 11.53 2.08
N LYS A 50 -5.45 11.84 1.31
CA LYS A 50 -6.57 12.65 1.77
C LYS A 50 -7.87 12.02 1.32
N ARG A 51 -8.86 12.03 2.20
CA ARG A 51 -10.24 11.61 1.94
C ARG A 51 -11.19 12.76 2.19
N SER A 52 -12.19 12.91 1.34
CA SER A 52 -13.32 13.82 1.52
C SER A 52 -14.58 13.09 1.08
N GLY A 53 -15.39 12.65 2.04
CA GLY A 53 -16.52 11.75 1.76
C GLY A 53 -16.08 10.46 1.08
N SER A 54 -16.63 10.19 -0.10
CA SER A 54 -16.25 9.04 -0.94
C SER A 54 -15.11 9.31 -1.92
N GLN A 55 -14.53 10.52 -1.92
CA GLN A 55 -13.39 10.87 -2.78
C GLN A 55 -12.08 10.70 -2.03
N TYR A 56 -11.00 10.35 -2.76
CA TYR A 56 -9.66 10.36 -2.21
C TYR A 56 -8.65 10.97 -3.19
N THR A 57 -7.53 11.40 -2.65
CA THR A 57 -6.32 11.74 -3.40
C THR A 57 -5.10 11.16 -2.71
N VAL A 58 -4.16 10.67 -3.52
CA VAL A 58 -2.80 10.29 -3.09
C VAL A 58 -1.83 11.16 -3.86
N SER A 59 -0.87 11.77 -3.18
CA SER A 59 0.23 12.44 -3.85
C SER A 59 1.57 12.03 -3.23
N ALA A 60 2.60 11.93 -4.06
CA ALA A 60 3.97 11.73 -3.63
C ALA A 60 4.87 12.79 -4.28
N SER A 61 5.60 13.54 -3.46
CA SER A 61 6.48 14.62 -3.91
C SER A 61 7.92 14.27 -3.58
N ILE A 62 8.81 14.42 -4.55
CA ILE A 62 10.25 14.24 -4.41
C ILE A 62 10.91 15.54 -4.84
N ASN A 63 11.61 16.18 -3.90
CA ASN A 63 12.26 17.47 -4.14
C ASN A 63 13.78 17.27 -4.18
N VAL A 64 14.37 17.32 -5.38
CA VAL A 64 15.79 17.44 -5.57
C VAL A 64 16.14 18.88 -5.95
N PRO A 65 17.35 19.36 -5.70
CA PRO A 65 17.76 20.69 -6.15
C PRO A 65 17.44 20.88 -7.64
N PHE A 66 16.74 21.96 -7.95
CA PHE A 66 16.35 22.38 -9.32
C PHE A 66 15.37 21.44 -10.06
N TYR A 67 14.90 20.34 -9.41
CA TYR A 67 14.01 19.40 -10.06
C TYR A 67 12.95 18.85 -9.10
N LYS A 68 11.70 19.21 -9.33
CA LYS A 68 10.55 18.79 -8.54
C LYS A 68 9.76 17.72 -9.29
N ILE A 69 9.50 16.61 -8.64
CA ILE A 69 8.63 15.54 -9.15
C ILE A 69 7.44 15.41 -8.22
N ARG A 70 6.24 15.35 -8.78
CA ARG A 70 5.02 15.07 -8.04
C ARG A 70 4.19 14.05 -8.79
N PHE A 71 3.87 12.97 -8.12
CA PHE A 71 2.92 11.97 -8.57
C PHE A 71 1.59 12.24 -7.89
N GLU A 72 0.50 12.21 -8.63
CA GLU A 72 -0.85 12.44 -8.12
C GLU A 72 -1.79 11.40 -8.68
N SER A 73 -2.66 10.87 -7.84
CA SER A 73 -3.79 10.06 -8.25
C SER A 73 -4.98 10.33 -7.37
N GLY A 74 -6.16 10.01 -7.85
CA GLY A 74 -7.37 10.16 -7.09
C GLY A 74 -8.53 9.46 -7.76
N GLY A 75 -9.63 9.38 -7.03
CA GLY A 75 -10.83 8.69 -7.44
C GLY A 75 -11.80 8.52 -6.29
N THR A 76 -12.52 7.41 -6.26
CA THR A 76 -13.53 7.12 -5.25
C THR A 76 -13.13 5.98 -4.33
N ILE A 77 -13.72 5.94 -3.14
CA ILE A 77 -13.61 4.86 -2.15
C ILE A 77 -14.95 4.14 -2.09
N SER A 78 -14.91 2.82 -2.14
CA SER A 78 -16.08 1.96 -1.91
C SER A 78 -15.69 0.85 -0.93
N GLY A 79 -16.21 0.91 0.30
CA GLY A 79 -15.70 0.08 1.41
C GLY A 79 -14.22 0.33 1.63
N ASN A 80 -13.40 -0.72 1.59
CA ASN A 80 -11.94 -0.64 1.71
C ASN A 80 -11.20 -0.56 0.35
N GLN A 81 -11.94 -0.31 -0.74
CA GLN A 81 -11.39 -0.32 -2.08
C GLN A 81 -11.21 1.09 -2.64
N LEU A 82 -10.00 1.40 -3.08
CA LEU A 82 -9.70 2.60 -3.85
C LEU A 82 -10.00 2.33 -5.33
N ASN A 83 -10.75 3.22 -5.96
CA ASN A 83 -11.10 3.17 -7.39
C ASN A 83 -10.54 4.41 -8.06
N PRO A 84 -9.31 4.36 -8.59
CA PRO A 84 -8.68 5.49 -9.25
C PRO A 84 -9.46 5.92 -10.49
N SER A 85 -9.54 7.23 -10.75
CA SER A 85 -10.03 7.81 -11.99
C SER A 85 -8.93 8.48 -12.80
N TYR A 86 -7.82 8.85 -12.15
CA TYR A 86 -6.67 9.45 -12.82
C TYR A 86 -5.35 9.19 -12.11
N TYR A 87 -4.27 9.38 -12.86
CA TYR A 87 -2.89 9.49 -12.40
C TYR A 87 -2.16 10.58 -13.19
N ARG A 88 -1.23 11.31 -12.57
CA ARG A 88 -0.36 12.30 -13.19
C ARG A 88 1.07 12.21 -12.64
N ASP A 89 2.04 12.21 -13.53
CA ASP A 89 3.47 12.47 -13.26
C ASP A 89 3.75 13.92 -13.66
N VAL A 90 3.99 14.78 -12.68
CA VAL A 90 4.22 16.23 -12.87
C VAL A 90 5.68 16.52 -12.55
N ARG A 91 6.40 17.12 -13.48
CA ARG A 91 7.82 17.44 -13.36
C ARG A 91 8.01 18.95 -13.59
N ASN A 92 8.60 19.63 -12.62
CA ASN A 92 8.76 21.09 -12.63
C ASN A 92 7.47 21.86 -13.01
N GLY A 93 6.32 21.39 -12.47
CA GLY A 93 5.01 22.00 -12.71
C GLY A 93 4.33 21.60 -14.03
N LYS A 94 4.98 20.84 -14.91
CA LYS A 94 4.41 20.38 -16.18
C LYS A 94 4.05 18.89 -16.12
N VAL A 95 2.88 18.52 -16.67
CA VAL A 95 2.50 17.11 -16.80
C VAL A 95 3.44 16.44 -17.79
N TYR A 96 4.21 15.46 -17.31
CA TYR A 96 5.11 14.65 -18.11
C TYR A 96 4.41 13.41 -18.70
N ALA A 97 3.62 12.74 -17.87
CA ALA A 97 2.82 11.60 -18.26
C ALA A 97 1.54 11.54 -17.44
N SER A 98 0.49 10.97 -17.96
CA SER A 98 -0.78 10.84 -17.25
C SER A 98 -1.52 9.57 -17.64
N ALA A 99 -2.49 9.19 -16.81
CA ALA A 99 -3.48 8.18 -17.13
C ALA A 99 -4.85 8.62 -16.62
N GLN A 100 -5.90 8.28 -17.38
CA GLN A 100 -7.30 8.47 -17.00
C GLN A 100 -8.02 7.13 -17.13
N PHE A 101 -8.92 6.85 -16.20
CA PHE A 101 -9.64 5.58 -16.14
C PHE A 101 -11.14 5.86 -16.16
N SER A 102 -11.86 5.25 -17.08
CA SER A 102 -13.31 5.38 -17.22
C SER A 102 -13.90 4.04 -17.64
N GLY A 103 -14.70 3.43 -16.75
CA GLY A 103 -15.23 2.09 -16.97
C GLY A 103 -14.12 1.07 -17.24
N SER A 104 -14.18 0.40 -18.36
CA SER A 104 -13.17 -0.58 -18.80
C SER A 104 -12.06 0.02 -19.68
N LYS A 105 -11.92 1.35 -19.74
CA LYS A 105 -10.93 2.01 -20.59
C LYS A 105 -9.87 2.73 -19.75
N ALA A 106 -8.62 2.63 -20.18
CA ALA A 106 -7.50 3.41 -19.68
C ALA A 106 -6.88 4.20 -20.85
N THR A 107 -6.87 5.53 -20.73
CA THR A 107 -6.16 6.43 -21.66
C THR A 107 -4.90 6.92 -20.97
N TYR A 108 -3.72 6.66 -21.51
CA TYR A 108 -2.46 6.95 -20.85
C TYR A 108 -1.34 7.22 -21.84
N GLY A 109 -0.29 7.92 -21.40
CA GLY A 109 0.87 8.24 -22.22
C GLY A 109 1.65 9.43 -21.69
N LYS A 110 2.72 9.79 -22.41
CA LYS A 110 3.38 11.09 -22.23
C LYS A 110 2.47 12.20 -22.71
N ALA A 111 2.74 13.42 -22.24
CA ALA A 111 2.01 14.61 -22.72
C ALA A 111 2.12 14.73 -24.24
N GLY A 112 0.97 14.78 -24.92
CA GLY A 112 0.86 14.83 -26.38
C GLY A 112 0.89 13.46 -27.10
N GLU A 113 1.20 12.36 -26.39
CA GLU A 113 1.32 11.01 -26.97
C GLU A 113 0.52 9.99 -26.14
N THR A 114 -0.79 10.11 -26.15
CA THR A 114 -1.65 9.19 -25.39
C THR A 114 -2.27 8.11 -26.28
N LYS A 115 -2.50 6.95 -25.70
CA LYS A 115 -3.26 5.84 -26.29
C LYS A 115 -4.35 5.36 -25.34
N THR A 116 -5.36 4.71 -25.88
CA THR A 116 -6.47 4.14 -25.12
C THR A 116 -6.51 2.64 -25.32
N GLU A 117 -6.62 1.91 -24.19
CA GLU A 117 -6.73 0.44 -24.18
C GLU A 117 -7.88 0.00 -23.27
N ASN A 118 -8.46 -1.16 -23.57
CA ASN A 118 -9.42 -1.80 -22.68
C ASN A 118 -8.68 -2.51 -21.55
N VAL A 119 -9.14 -2.31 -20.32
CA VAL A 119 -8.62 -2.94 -19.11
C VAL A 119 -9.73 -3.73 -18.40
N ARG A 120 -9.39 -4.91 -17.89
CA ARG A 120 -10.37 -5.80 -17.23
C ARG A 120 -10.51 -5.56 -15.72
N GLY A 121 -9.65 -4.75 -15.14
CA GLY A 121 -9.59 -4.50 -13.72
C GLY A 121 -9.17 -3.08 -13.39
N ARG A 122 -8.85 -2.86 -12.11
CA ARG A 122 -8.38 -1.54 -11.65
C ARG A 122 -6.98 -1.26 -12.16
N VAL A 123 -6.72 0.02 -12.40
CA VAL A 123 -5.37 0.52 -12.68
C VAL A 123 -4.97 1.43 -11.52
N MET A 124 -3.83 1.16 -10.90
CA MET A 124 -3.29 1.95 -9.78
C MET A 124 -1.86 2.38 -10.08
N ASP A 125 -1.43 3.50 -9.52
CA ASP A 125 0.00 3.79 -9.40
C ASP A 125 0.59 3.12 -8.16
N LEU A 126 1.92 3.16 -8.02
CA LEU A 126 2.63 2.50 -6.93
C LEU A 126 2.26 3.05 -5.54
N PHE A 127 1.94 4.33 -5.44
CA PHE A 127 1.62 4.98 -4.15
C PHE A 127 0.17 4.73 -3.75
N THR A 128 -0.76 4.76 -4.69
CA THR A 128 -2.15 4.33 -4.47
C THR A 128 -2.20 2.87 -4.06
N LEU A 129 -1.41 2.00 -4.71
CA LEU A 129 -1.35 0.59 -4.34
C LEU A 129 -0.82 0.39 -2.92
N ALA A 130 0.17 1.18 -2.48
CA ALA A 130 0.65 1.10 -1.10
C ALA A 130 -0.49 1.32 -0.09
N TRP A 131 -1.34 2.33 -0.30
CA TRP A 131 -2.52 2.58 0.54
C TRP A 131 -3.60 1.50 0.38
N GLN A 132 -3.84 1.02 -0.84
CA GLN A 132 -4.79 -0.08 -1.07
C GLN A 132 -4.41 -1.31 -0.25
N LEU A 133 -3.14 -1.68 -0.22
CA LEU A 133 -2.65 -2.83 0.55
C LEU A 133 -2.82 -2.63 2.07
N VAL A 134 -2.68 -1.41 2.59
CA VAL A 134 -3.00 -1.09 4.00
C VAL A 134 -4.47 -1.34 4.29
N PHE A 135 -5.37 -0.86 3.43
CA PHE A 135 -6.81 -0.93 3.66
C PHE A 135 -7.41 -2.33 3.44
N THR A 136 -6.68 -3.20 2.75
CA THR A 136 -7.12 -4.57 2.45
C THR A 136 -6.25 -5.65 3.08
N ASP A 137 -5.43 -5.29 4.08
CA ASP A 137 -4.52 -6.22 4.77
C ASP A 137 -3.65 -7.03 3.79
N GLY A 138 -3.02 -6.35 2.84
CA GLY A 138 -2.15 -6.96 1.85
C GLY A 138 -2.88 -7.66 0.70
N GLN A 139 -4.20 -7.62 0.60
CA GLN A 139 -4.93 -8.25 -0.49
C GLN A 139 -4.97 -7.37 -1.74
N LEU A 140 -4.70 -7.98 -2.90
CA LEU A 140 -4.77 -7.31 -4.19
C LEU A 140 -6.19 -7.35 -4.78
N PRO A 141 -6.64 -6.26 -5.43
CA PRO A 141 -7.81 -6.32 -6.29
C PRO A 141 -7.61 -7.30 -7.45
N PRO A 142 -8.67 -7.96 -7.94
CA PRO A 142 -8.57 -8.86 -9.09
C PRO A 142 -8.19 -8.08 -10.36
N ASN A 143 -7.43 -8.73 -11.24
CA ASN A 143 -6.99 -8.18 -12.53
C ASN A 143 -6.33 -6.79 -12.44
N LEU A 144 -5.62 -6.52 -11.33
CA LEU A 144 -4.95 -5.25 -11.10
C LEU A 144 -3.86 -5.00 -12.15
N MET A 145 -3.78 -3.77 -12.60
CA MET A 145 -2.66 -3.23 -13.39
C MET A 145 -2.01 -2.08 -12.64
N ILE A 146 -0.70 -1.92 -12.81
CA ILE A 146 0.05 -0.77 -12.30
C ILE A 146 0.41 0.13 -13.46
N THR A 147 0.31 1.45 -13.25
CA THR A 147 0.76 2.47 -14.22
C THR A 147 1.84 3.37 -13.64
N ASN A 148 2.72 3.84 -14.52
CA ASN A 148 3.59 5.00 -14.30
C ASN A 148 3.21 6.18 -15.21
N GLY A 149 1.97 6.18 -15.74
CA GLY A 149 1.44 7.14 -16.69
C GLY A 149 1.86 6.90 -18.15
N LYS A 150 2.98 6.23 -18.39
CA LYS A 150 3.50 5.92 -19.75
C LYS A 150 3.12 4.52 -20.22
N ARG A 151 2.91 3.59 -19.29
CA ARG A 151 2.66 2.16 -19.56
C ARG A 151 1.72 1.58 -18.54
N LEU A 152 1.09 0.47 -18.91
CA LEU A 152 0.35 -0.41 -18.00
C LEU A 152 1.15 -1.70 -17.80
N TYR A 153 1.24 -2.16 -16.55
CA TYR A 153 1.93 -3.39 -16.16
C TYR A 153 0.93 -4.31 -15.46
N PRO A 154 0.66 -5.51 -15.96
CA PRO A 154 -0.21 -6.45 -15.27
C PRO A 154 0.44 -6.89 -13.95
N VAL A 155 -0.35 -6.91 -12.88
CA VAL A 155 0.08 -7.48 -11.60
C VAL A 155 -0.14 -8.98 -11.65
N ARG A 156 0.94 -9.74 -11.43
CA ARG A 156 0.95 -11.21 -11.49
C ARG A 156 0.73 -11.86 -10.12
N GLY A 157 0.81 -11.08 -9.03
CA GLY A 157 0.57 -11.55 -7.68
C GLY A 157 1.35 -10.78 -6.62
N ILE A 158 1.06 -11.11 -5.38
CA ILE A 158 1.73 -10.64 -4.18
C ILE A 158 2.22 -11.83 -3.38
N SER A 159 3.37 -11.70 -2.75
CA SER A 159 3.92 -12.70 -1.83
C SER A 159 4.57 -12.04 -0.63
N PRO A 160 4.49 -12.64 0.58
CA PRO A 160 5.28 -12.20 1.72
C PRO A 160 6.77 -12.22 1.39
N ALA A 161 7.51 -11.22 1.91
CA ALA A 161 8.96 -11.08 1.76
C ALA A 161 9.68 -11.00 3.12
N GLY A 162 9.03 -11.51 4.17
CA GLY A 162 9.55 -11.55 5.53
C GLY A 162 9.34 -10.24 6.28
N THR A 163 10.05 -10.12 7.41
CA THR A 163 10.05 -8.94 8.28
C THR A 163 11.45 -8.34 8.30
N SER A 164 11.54 -7.02 8.25
CA SER A 164 12.78 -6.28 8.46
C SER A 164 12.58 -5.20 9.50
N GLN A 165 13.64 -4.51 9.87
CA GLN A 165 13.57 -3.38 10.80
C GLN A 165 13.99 -2.09 10.13
N ILE A 166 13.32 -1.00 10.50
CA ILE A 166 13.77 0.36 10.19
C ILE A 166 14.03 1.13 11.50
N THR A 167 14.89 2.16 11.44
CA THR A 167 15.03 3.10 12.53
C THR A 167 14.03 4.24 12.34
N PHE A 168 13.11 4.37 13.29
CA PHE A 168 12.09 5.41 13.34
C PHE A 168 12.18 6.14 14.68
N ASN A 169 12.44 7.46 14.65
CA ASN A 169 12.65 8.28 15.86
C ASN A 169 13.62 7.66 16.89
N GLY A 170 14.76 7.12 16.40
CA GLY A 170 15.79 6.50 17.23
C GLY A 170 15.49 5.07 17.71
N ARG A 171 14.29 4.54 17.47
CA ARG A 171 13.88 3.18 17.83
C ARG A 171 13.85 2.26 16.61
N LYS A 172 14.17 1.00 16.80
CA LYS A 172 13.95 -0.04 15.79
C LYS A 172 12.50 -0.49 15.84
N ILE A 173 11.83 -0.49 14.70
CA ILE A 173 10.46 -1.01 14.55
C ILE A 173 10.42 -2.04 13.44
N ASP A 174 9.58 -3.04 13.59
CA ASP A 174 9.38 -4.08 12.60
C ASP A 174 8.53 -3.59 11.43
N VAL A 175 8.86 -4.12 10.25
CA VAL A 175 8.18 -3.82 8.98
C VAL A 175 7.93 -5.13 8.25
N ASN A 176 6.66 -5.49 8.08
CA ASN A 176 6.23 -6.65 7.31
C ASN A 176 6.33 -6.32 5.82
N GLN A 177 7.08 -7.12 5.07
CA GLN A 177 7.37 -6.86 3.67
C GLN A 177 6.59 -7.78 2.73
N PHE A 178 6.24 -7.23 1.56
CA PHE A 178 5.56 -7.92 0.47
C PHE A 178 6.19 -7.56 -0.86
N ASN A 179 6.32 -8.54 -1.73
CA ASN A 179 6.72 -8.38 -3.12
C ASN A 179 5.48 -8.42 -4.02
N VAL A 180 5.29 -7.40 -4.82
CA VAL A 180 4.25 -7.33 -5.85
C VAL A 180 4.91 -7.45 -7.22
N ARG A 181 4.66 -8.57 -7.93
CA ARG A 181 5.17 -8.78 -9.28
C ARG A 181 4.32 -8.03 -10.29
N ARG A 182 4.95 -7.13 -11.05
CA ARG A 182 4.33 -6.32 -12.10
C ARG A 182 5.09 -6.45 -13.41
N GLY A 183 4.46 -6.99 -14.45
CA GLY A 183 5.19 -7.32 -15.68
C GLY A 183 6.38 -8.25 -15.34
N ASP A 184 7.58 -7.82 -15.70
CA ASP A 184 8.84 -8.54 -15.42
C ASP A 184 9.59 -7.98 -14.19
N ASP A 185 9.07 -6.92 -13.58
CA ASP A 185 9.64 -6.25 -12.41
C ASP A 185 8.91 -6.62 -11.11
N THR A 186 9.55 -6.29 -10.00
CA THR A 186 8.99 -6.41 -8.66
C THR A 186 9.01 -5.07 -7.95
N ALA A 187 7.87 -4.67 -7.39
CA ALA A 187 7.78 -3.61 -6.40
C ALA A 187 7.71 -4.24 -5.00
N GLN A 188 8.48 -3.73 -4.04
CA GLN A 188 8.44 -4.16 -2.66
C GLN A 188 7.78 -3.11 -1.80
N TYR A 189 6.84 -3.55 -0.96
CA TYR A 189 6.17 -2.73 0.04
C TYR A 189 6.47 -3.25 1.42
N GLY A 190 6.66 -2.36 2.38
CA GLY A 190 6.79 -2.70 3.79
C GLY A 190 5.83 -1.87 4.62
N PHE A 191 5.14 -2.52 5.55
CA PHE A 191 4.14 -1.92 6.42
C PHE A 191 4.56 -2.03 7.88
N ALA A 192 4.42 -0.95 8.65
CA ALA A 192 4.85 -0.87 10.05
C ALA A 192 3.64 -1.07 11.00
N PRO A 193 3.44 -2.26 11.61
CA PRO A 193 2.32 -2.51 12.52
C PRO A 193 2.28 -1.53 13.70
N ALA A 194 3.46 -1.17 14.26
CA ALA A 194 3.57 -0.22 15.36
C ALA A 194 3.15 1.22 14.99
N LEU A 195 2.95 1.52 13.71
CA LEU A 195 2.53 2.82 13.18
C LEU A 195 1.20 2.71 12.42
N ASN A 196 0.22 1.98 12.96
CA ASN A 196 -1.08 1.75 12.32
C ASN A 196 -1.00 1.11 10.92
N GLY A 197 0.03 0.28 10.67
CA GLY A 197 0.20 -0.43 9.41
C GLY A 197 0.53 0.45 8.21
N VAL A 198 0.93 1.72 8.38
CA VAL A 198 1.23 2.62 7.25
C VAL A 198 2.38 2.11 6.38
N PRO A 199 2.45 2.52 5.10
CA PRO A 199 3.60 2.21 4.24
C PRO A 199 4.89 2.80 4.84
N ALA A 200 5.84 1.93 5.19
CA ALA A 200 7.12 2.30 5.80
C ALA A 200 8.31 2.09 4.85
N ILE A 201 8.16 1.20 3.89
CA ILE A 201 9.14 0.93 2.83
C ILE A 201 8.41 0.85 1.50
N ILE A 202 8.93 1.53 0.46
CA ILE A 202 8.51 1.35 -0.93
C ILE A 202 9.79 1.27 -1.76
N ARG A 203 9.99 0.15 -2.47
CA ARG A 203 11.10 -0.05 -3.39
C ARG A 203 10.58 -0.48 -4.75
N TYR A 204 11.13 0.08 -5.81
CA TYR A 204 10.78 -0.30 -7.17
C TYR A 204 11.88 0.07 -8.15
N ASN A 205 11.87 -0.59 -9.30
CA ASN A 205 12.77 -0.29 -10.41
C ASN A 205 11.99 0.47 -11.50
N ASP A 206 12.64 1.42 -12.15
CA ASP A 206 12.17 2.07 -13.39
C ASP A 206 13.34 2.11 -14.38
N GLY A 207 13.39 1.12 -15.26
CA GLY A 207 14.56 0.83 -16.10
C GLY A 207 15.75 0.44 -15.24
N ASP A 208 16.89 1.09 -15.45
CA ASP A 208 18.14 0.83 -14.72
C ASP A 208 18.21 1.51 -13.35
N LYS A 209 17.14 2.22 -12.94
CA LYS A 209 17.13 3.00 -11.71
C LYS A 209 16.37 2.28 -10.61
N ASN A 210 17.03 2.13 -9.46
CA ASN A 210 16.44 1.57 -8.25
C ASN A 210 16.00 2.70 -7.32
N TYR A 211 14.74 2.71 -6.95
CA TYR A 211 14.17 3.68 -6.02
C TYR A 211 13.81 2.99 -4.70
N ALA A 212 14.21 3.61 -3.61
CA ALA A 212 13.88 3.16 -2.27
C ALA A 212 13.41 4.35 -1.42
N LEU A 213 12.29 4.17 -0.75
CA LEU A 213 11.75 5.11 0.24
C LEU A 213 11.68 4.40 1.58
N THR A 214 12.20 5.04 2.64
CA THR A 214 12.13 4.54 4.02
C THR A 214 11.52 5.62 4.89
N LEU A 215 10.47 5.26 5.64
CA LEU A 215 9.69 6.17 6.50
C LEU A 215 10.56 6.81 7.58
N LYS A 216 10.33 8.11 7.83
CA LYS A 216 10.99 8.93 8.86
C LYS A 216 10.02 9.54 9.84
N SER A 217 8.86 9.97 9.39
CA SER A 217 7.79 10.44 10.26
C SER A 217 6.44 10.21 9.62
N VAL A 218 5.40 10.13 10.45
CA VAL A 218 4.02 9.95 10.02
C VAL A 218 3.09 10.79 10.89
N SER A 219 2.12 11.42 10.24
CA SER A 219 0.99 12.07 10.89
C SER A 219 -0.31 11.53 10.29
N ILE A 220 -1.26 11.17 11.14
CA ILE A 220 -2.60 10.70 10.75
C ILE A 220 -3.63 11.62 11.41
N ASN A 221 -4.53 12.18 10.60
CA ASN A 221 -5.57 13.14 11.02
C ASN A 221 -5.00 14.30 11.86
N GLY A 222 -3.82 14.81 11.47
CA GLY A 222 -3.12 15.90 12.14
C GLY A 222 -2.31 15.49 13.39
N GLN A 223 -2.39 14.25 13.82
CA GLN A 223 -1.65 13.76 14.99
C GLN A 223 -0.40 12.99 14.56
N THR A 224 0.74 13.32 15.17
CA THR A 224 1.98 12.55 14.97
C THR A 224 1.84 11.17 15.60
N VAL A 225 2.11 10.12 14.81
CA VAL A 225 2.08 8.73 15.28
C VAL A 225 3.47 8.34 15.80
N GLN A 226 3.50 7.69 16.96
CA GLN A 226 4.70 7.14 17.60
C GLN A 226 4.53 5.64 17.78
N PRO A 227 5.63 4.83 17.75
CA PRO A 227 5.60 3.41 18.04
C PRO A 227 5.49 3.11 19.54
#